data_425cae4fabc873c33fe1b7ae53c7a0b4
#
_entry.id   425cae4fabc873c33fe1b7ae53c7a0b4
#
_cell.length_a   1.000
_cell.length_b   1.000
_cell.length_c   1.000
_cell.angle_alpha   90.00
_cell.angle_beta   90.00
_cell.angle_gamma   90.00
#
_symmetry.space_group_name_H-M   'P 1'
#
loop_
_entity.id
_entity.type
_entity.pdbx_description
1 polymer ?
#
loop_
_entity_poly.entity_id
_entity_poly.type
_entity_poly.pdbx_seq_one_letter_code
_entity_poly.pdbx_strand_id
1 'polypeptide(L)'
;SKTDADSKTILMKLVGSWQRLPSFWKPIDTGYTTVSREVMFSEPQRKSTKTQKREYKEVLNSRIYAYPSTEAAMDGTRTTFQFQDEFGKRQESDAHKTQQISKICCVVGRKVVGFAFWATTVEEMEKGGGEAAHKIWETSNPHKLNENGRTASTMVRLFFPAEYGLFE
;
A
#
# COMPACT_ATOMS: atom_id res chain seq x y z
N SER A 1 3.29 -0.96 -9.40
CA SER A 1 2.85 -1.27 -10.78
C SER A 1 3.12 -0.08 -11.69
N LYS A 2 3.52 -0.33 -12.93
CA LYS A 2 3.89 0.74 -13.88
C LYS A 2 2.67 1.51 -14.39
N THR A 3 1.53 0.88 -14.51
CA THR A 3 0.32 1.48 -15.10
C THR A 3 -0.89 1.37 -14.19
N ASP A 4 -1.94 2.15 -14.48
CA ASP A 4 -3.23 2.04 -13.80
C ASP A 4 -3.87 0.66 -14.00
N ALA A 5 -3.67 0.06 -15.18
CA ALA A 5 -4.14 -1.30 -15.47
C ALA A 5 -3.48 -2.35 -14.58
N ASP A 6 -2.16 -2.23 -14.34
CA ASP A 6 -1.44 -3.14 -13.45
C ASP A 6 -1.93 -3.01 -12.00
N SER A 7 -2.17 -1.77 -11.53
CA SER A 7 -2.71 -1.52 -10.19
C SER A 7 -4.07 -2.19 -9.99
N LYS A 8 -4.94 -2.09 -10.98
CA LYS A 8 -6.25 -2.78 -10.99
C LYS A 8 -6.10 -4.29 -10.98
N THR A 9 -5.15 -4.82 -11.75
CA THR A 9 -4.88 -6.26 -11.81
C THR A 9 -4.46 -6.80 -10.44
N ILE A 10 -3.58 -6.08 -9.72
CA ILE A 10 -3.17 -6.44 -8.35
C ILE A 10 -4.38 -6.40 -7.41
N LEU A 11 -5.18 -5.33 -7.48
CA LEU A 11 -6.39 -5.23 -6.66
C LEU A 11 -7.37 -6.37 -6.95
N MET A 12 -7.57 -6.75 -8.20
CA MET A 12 -8.44 -7.86 -8.58
C MET A 12 -7.95 -9.21 -8.04
N LYS A 13 -6.64 -9.45 -8.01
CA LYS A 13 -6.08 -10.66 -7.37
C LYS A 13 -6.40 -10.69 -5.88
N LEU A 14 -6.26 -9.56 -5.20
CA LEU A 14 -6.57 -9.42 -3.77
C LEU A 14 -8.07 -9.65 -3.52
N VAL A 15 -8.95 -9.07 -4.34
CA VAL A 15 -10.39 -9.28 -4.29
C VAL A 15 -10.75 -10.75 -4.52
N GLY A 16 -10.14 -11.40 -5.50
CA GLY A 16 -10.35 -12.82 -5.77
C GLY A 16 -9.94 -13.71 -4.59
N SER A 17 -8.86 -13.38 -3.91
CA SER A 17 -8.43 -14.07 -2.69
C SER A 17 -9.43 -13.87 -1.55
N TRP A 18 -9.88 -12.63 -1.34
CA TRP A 18 -10.90 -12.31 -0.34
C TRP A 18 -12.24 -13.03 -0.62
N GLN A 19 -12.67 -13.07 -1.87
CA GLN A 19 -13.91 -13.77 -2.25
C GLN A 19 -13.89 -15.27 -1.94
N ARG A 20 -12.72 -15.90 -1.87
CA ARG A 20 -12.52 -17.32 -1.53
C ARG A 20 -12.44 -17.58 -0.03
N LEU A 21 -12.36 -16.54 0.80
CA LEU A 21 -12.35 -16.72 2.25
C LEU A 21 -13.65 -17.38 2.73
N PRO A 22 -13.60 -18.24 3.77
CA PRO A 22 -14.77 -18.73 4.45
C PRO A 22 -15.67 -17.58 4.94
N SER A 23 -16.97 -17.79 4.97
CA SER A 23 -17.95 -16.73 5.29
C SER A 23 -17.71 -16.07 6.64
N PHE A 24 -17.23 -16.81 7.63
CA PHE A 24 -16.96 -16.29 8.99
C PHE A 24 -15.68 -15.41 9.06
N TRP A 25 -14.81 -15.46 8.04
CA TRP A 25 -13.63 -14.60 7.92
C TRP A 25 -13.85 -13.45 6.95
N LYS A 26 -14.96 -13.46 6.23
CA LYS A 26 -15.23 -12.52 5.16
C LYS A 26 -15.94 -11.28 5.69
N PRO A 27 -15.30 -10.11 5.71
CA PRO A 27 -15.99 -8.88 6.05
C PRO A 27 -17.06 -8.57 5.01
N ILE A 28 -18.15 -7.95 5.45
CA ILE A 28 -19.24 -7.52 4.59
C ILE A 28 -18.72 -6.41 3.68
N ASP A 29 -18.97 -6.52 2.39
CA ASP A 29 -18.66 -5.50 1.39
C ASP A 29 -19.91 -4.74 0.95
N THR A 30 -19.71 -3.66 0.22
CA THR A 30 -20.81 -2.85 -0.32
C THR A 30 -21.48 -3.45 -1.56
N GLY A 31 -21.16 -4.70 -1.93
CA GLY A 31 -21.77 -5.41 -3.05
C GLY A 31 -21.20 -5.02 -4.42
N TYR A 32 -19.93 -4.71 -4.51
CA TYR A 32 -19.28 -4.43 -5.80
C TYR A 32 -19.20 -5.68 -6.66
N THR A 33 -19.80 -5.61 -7.83
CA THR A 33 -19.64 -6.62 -8.89
C THR A 33 -18.40 -6.34 -9.74
N THR A 34 -17.98 -5.07 -9.81
CA THR A 34 -16.80 -4.65 -10.58
C THR A 34 -15.97 -3.69 -9.75
N VAL A 35 -14.74 -4.08 -9.47
CA VAL A 35 -13.77 -3.26 -8.74
C VAL A 35 -13.00 -2.40 -9.72
N SER A 36 -13.16 -1.08 -9.65
CA SER A 36 -12.40 -0.15 -10.48
C SER A 36 -11.06 0.24 -9.85
N ARG A 37 -11.09 0.85 -8.66
CA ARG A 37 -9.89 1.30 -7.91
C ARG A 37 -10.01 1.14 -6.41
N GLU A 38 -11.20 0.84 -5.92
CA GLU A 38 -11.51 0.81 -4.48
C GLU A 38 -12.37 -0.39 -4.15
N VAL A 39 -12.07 -1.00 -3.01
CA VAL A 39 -12.95 -1.96 -2.34
C VAL A 39 -13.29 -1.40 -0.96
N MET A 40 -14.56 -1.29 -0.65
CA MET A 40 -15.05 -0.81 0.63
C MET A 40 -15.72 -1.94 1.40
N PHE A 41 -15.27 -2.16 2.62
CA PHE A 41 -15.87 -3.11 3.55
C PHE A 41 -16.81 -2.35 4.49
N SER A 42 -18.07 -2.31 4.12
CA SER A 42 -19.13 -1.69 4.90
C SER A 42 -20.46 -2.37 4.60
N GLU A 43 -21.43 -2.25 5.51
CA GLU A 43 -22.77 -2.73 5.21
C GLU A 43 -23.36 -2.01 3.99
N PRO A 44 -23.99 -2.72 3.05
CA PRO A 44 -24.66 -2.11 1.92
C PRO A 44 -25.77 -1.18 2.44
N GLN A 45 -25.71 0.07 2.07
CA GLN A 45 -26.77 1.02 2.39
C GLN A 45 -28.02 0.61 1.62
N ARG A 46 -29.07 0.14 2.31
CA ARG A 46 -30.39 0.01 1.70
C ARG A 46 -30.81 1.38 1.18
N LYS A 47 -31.12 1.51 -0.11
CA LYS A 47 -31.77 2.71 -0.66
C LYS A 47 -33.11 2.82 0.04
N SER A 48 -33.19 3.68 1.07
CA SER A 48 -34.45 3.99 1.73
C SER A 48 -35.30 4.82 0.78
N THR A 49 -36.43 4.26 0.38
CA THR A 49 -37.53 5.01 -0.18
C THR A 49 -38.09 5.89 0.94
N LYS A 50 -37.88 7.22 0.80
CA LYS A 50 -38.54 8.31 1.56
C LYS A 50 -38.47 8.24 3.10
N THR A 51 -37.75 9.20 3.66
CA THR A 51 -37.94 9.74 5.02
C THR A 51 -37.43 8.92 6.23
N GLN A 52 -36.31 8.22 6.17
CA GLN A 52 -35.66 7.80 7.42
C GLN A 52 -34.28 8.47 7.54
N LYS A 53 -34.04 9.15 8.68
CA LYS A 53 -32.71 9.58 9.12
C LYS A 53 -31.74 8.41 8.97
N ARG A 54 -30.64 8.62 8.26
CA ARG A 54 -29.55 7.64 8.14
C ARG A 54 -28.98 7.42 9.54
N GLU A 55 -29.38 6.36 10.20
CA GLU A 55 -28.64 5.85 11.35
C GLU A 55 -27.37 5.21 10.79
N TYR A 56 -26.25 5.86 10.99
CA TYR A 56 -24.95 5.27 10.75
C TYR A 56 -24.72 4.21 11.83
N LYS A 57 -25.00 2.95 11.53
CA LYS A 57 -24.45 1.87 12.33
C LYS A 57 -22.92 1.96 12.26
N GLU A 58 -22.25 1.71 13.38
CA GLU A 58 -20.80 1.61 13.45
C GLU A 58 -20.34 0.47 12.54
N VAL A 59 -19.89 0.81 11.36
CA VAL A 59 -19.39 -0.12 10.36
C VAL A 59 -17.89 0.09 10.26
N LEU A 60 -17.16 -0.97 9.97
CA LEU A 60 -15.70 -0.95 9.86
C LEU A 60 -15.18 0.13 8.90
N ASN A 61 -15.93 0.52 7.88
CA ASN A 61 -15.57 1.52 6.86
C ASN A 61 -14.13 1.38 6.31
N SER A 62 -13.59 0.16 6.37
CA SER A 62 -12.25 -0.12 5.87
C SER A 62 -12.25 -0.10 4.36
N ARG A 63 -11.20 0.49 3.78
CA ARG A 63 -11.08 0.64 2.33
C ARG A 63 -9.72 0.17 1.86
N ILE A 64 -9.72 -0.45 0.69
CA ILE A 64 -8.50 -0.79 -0.04
C ILE A 64 -8.51 -0.03 -1.35
N TYR A 65 -7.46 0.74 -1.59
CA TYR A 65 -7.29 1.51 -2.82
C TYR A 65 -6.13 0.97 -3.65
N ALA A 66 -6.29 0.95 -4.96
CA ALA A 66 -5.20 0.78 -5.91
C ALA A 66 -4.83 2.13 -6.54
N TYR A 67 -3.57 2.51 -6.39
CA TYR A 67 -3.04 3.74 -6.97
C TYR A 67 -2.04 3.43 -8.09
N PRO A 68 -2.02 4.23 -9.16
CA PRO A 68 -0.94 4.18 -10.14
C PRO A 68 0.39 4.58 -9.49
N SER A 69 1.50 4.17 -10.10
CA SER A 69 2.85 4.47 -9.60
C SER A 69 3.31 5.88 -9.94
N THR A 70 2.48 6.88 -9.69
CA THR A 70 2.87 8.29 -9.81
C THR A 70 3.31 8.83 -8.45
N GLU A 71 4.19 9.83 -8.43
CA GLU A 71 4.75 10.42 -7.22
C GLU A 71 3.69 10.90 -6.24
N ALA A 72 2.66 11.58 -6.76
CA ALA A 72 1.62 12.22 -5.97
C ALA A 72 0.34 11.37 -5.81
N ALA A 73 0.33 10.11 -6.26
CA ALA A 73 -0.89 9.31 -6.31
C ALA A 73 -1.59 9.15 -4.95
N MET A 74 -0.83 9.17 -3.86
CA MET A 74 -1.34 9.02 -2.49
C MET A 74 -1.38 10.33 -1.71
N ASP A 75 -1.00 11.46 -2.33
CA ASP A 75 -0.97 12.74 -1.63
C ASP A 75 -2.35 13.12 -1.08
N GLY A 76 -2.37 13.65 0.14
CA GLY A 76 -3.60 13.99 0.84
C GLY A 76 -4.40 12.80 1.40
N THR A 77 -3.97 11.54 1.18
CA THR A 77 -4.64 10.36 1.75
C THR A 77 -4.05 9.98 3.11
N ARG A 78 -4.84 9.28 3.92
CA ARG A 78 -4.38 8.69 5.18
C ARG A 78 -4.50 7.19 5.07
N THR A 79 -3.42 6.48 5.39
CA THR A 79 -3.37 5.04 5.24
C THR A 79 -2.82 4.38 6.51
N THR A 80 -3.41 3.25 6.88
CA THR A 80 -2.91 2.39 7.96
C THR A 80 -1.86 1.41 7.45
N PHE A 81 -1.98 1.01 6.18
CA PHE A 81 -1.04 0.12 5.53
C PHE A 81 -0.87 0.53 4.06
N GLN A 82 0.37 0.59 3.61
CA GLN A 82 0.73 0.81 2.21
C GLN A 82 1.62 -0.32 1.73
N PHE A 83 1.28 -0.88 0.59
CA PHE A 83 2.11 -1.84 -0.12
C PHE A 83 2.53 -1.26 -1.47
N GLN A 84 3.83 -1.20 -1.71
CA GLN A 84 4.38 -0.73 -2.98
C GLN A 84 5.21 -1.86 -3.59
N ASP A 85 4.73 -2.38 -4.71
CA ASP A 85 5.38 -3.44 -5.45
C ASP A 85 6.29 -2.86 -6.54
N GLU A 86 7.40 -3.56 -6.80
CA GLU A 86 8.40 -3.22 -7.81
C GLU A 86 8.91 -1.77 -7.70
N PHE A 87 9.16 -1.32 -6.48
CA PHE A 87 9.54 0.06 -6.20
C PHE A 87 10.78 0.52 -6.99
N GLY A 88 11.80 -0.32 -7.14
CA GLY A 88 13.04 -0.01 -7.88
C GLY A 88 12.86 0.10 -9.39
N LYS A 89 11.75 -0.41 -9.95
CA LYS A 89 11.49 -0.40 -11.40
C LYS A 89 10.72 0.83 -11.89
N ARG A 90 10.45 1.79 -11.03
CA ARG A 90 9.69 3.00 -11.39
C ARG A 90 10.54 3.94 -12.23
N GLN A 91 10.15 4.16 -13.47
CA GLN A 91 10.90 5.02 -14.40
C GLN A 91 10.54 6.51 -14.28
N GLU A 92 9.34 6.84 -13.80
CA GLU A 92 8.78 8.19 -13.85
C GLU A 92 8.66 8.88 -12.49
N SER A 93 8.88 8.16 -11.39
CA SER A 93 8.72 8.72 -10.05
C SER A 93 10.05 8.83 -9.32
N ASP A 94 10.26 9.97 -8.69
CA ASP A 94 11.33 10.15 -7.72
C ASP A 94 11.04 9.31 -6.47
N ALA A 95 11.87 8.31 -6.23
CA ALA A 95 11.74 7.39 -5.10
C ALA A 95 11.79 8.11 -3.74
N HIS A 96 12.62 9.16 -3.61
CA HIS A 96 12.71 9.93 -2.37
C HIS A 96 11.44 10.74 -2.10
N LYS A 97 10.88 11.35 -3.14
CA LYS A 97 9.63 12.11 -3.03
C LYS A 97 8.46 11.19 -2.70
N THR A 98 8.38 10.02 -3.36
CA THR A 98 7.41 8.99 -3.03
C THR A 98 7.56 8.53 -1.58
N GLN A 99 8.79 8.37 -1.08
CA GLN A 99 9.04 8.00 0.31
C GLN A 99 8.54 9.07 1.28
N GLN A 100 8.77 10.35 1.00
CA GLN A 100 8.29 11.44 1.84
C GLN A 100 6.76 11.48 1.91
N ILE A 101 6.08 11.41 0.77
CA ILE A 101 4.61 11.37 0.69
C ILE A 101 4.07 10.15 1.46
N SER A 102 4.65 8.98 1.23
CA SER A 102 4.27 7.73 1.91
C SER A 102 4.35 7.87 3.44
N LYS A 103 5.41 8.50 3.97
CA LYS A 103 5.54 8.76 5.41
C LYS A 103 4.44 9.70 5.93
N ILE A 104 4.16 10.78 5.20
CA ILE A 104 3.14 11.76 5.60
C ILE A 104 1.76 11.09 5.64
N CYS A 105 1.44 10.23 4.68
CA CYS A 105 0.18 9.50 4.64
C CYS A 105 -0.02 8.54 5.85
N CYS A 106 1.07 8.10 6.48
CA CYS A 106 1.04 7.23 7.66
C CYS A 106 1.04 7.98 8.99
N VAL A 107 0.93 9.32 8.99
CA VAL A 107 1.03 10.14 10.21
C VAL A 107 -0.20 11.04 10.34
N VAL A 108 -0.70 11.20 11.58
CA VAL A 108 -1.75 12.16 11.93
C VAL A 108 -1.24 13.04 13.06
N GLY A 109 -0.98 14.30 12.76
CA GLY A 109 -0.31 15.21 13.71
C GLY A 109 1.09 14.69 14.08
N ARG A 110 1.28 14.29 15.34
CA ARG A 110 2.55 13.69 15.82
C ARG A 110 2.49 12.17 15.98
N LYS A 111 1.33 11.54 15.68
CA LYS A 111 1.11 10.11 15.89
C LYS A 111 1.30 9.35 14.58
N VAL A 112 2.13 8.33 14.60
CA VAL A 112 2.22 7.35 13.50
C VAL A 112 1.00 6.42 13.61
N VAL A 113 0.20 6.36 12.54
CA VAL A 113 -1.05 5.58 12.47
C VAL A 113 -0.99 4.45 11.45
N GLY A 114 0.07 4.41 10.65
CA GLY A 114 0.25 3.41 9.62
C GLY A 114 1.70 3.13 9.32
N PHE A 115 1.94 2.16 8.42
CA PHE A 115 3.26 1.80 7.95
C PHE A 115 3.25 1.47 6.46
N ALA A 116 4.42 1.58 5.82
CA ALA A 116 4.62 1.28 4.42
C ALA A 116 5.56 0.08 4.27
N PHE A 117 5.18 -0.85 3.42
CA PHE A 117 5.99 -1.98 2.99
C PHE A 117 6.32 -1.83 1.51
N TRP A 118 7.59 -1.91 1.16
CA TRP A 118 8.08 -1.77 -0.19
C TRP A 118 8.81 -3.01 -0.61
N ALA A 119 8.39 -3.59 -1.71
CA ALA A 119 9.01 -4.75 -2.30
C ALA A 119 9.64 -4.37 -3.64
N THR A 120 10.82 -4.90 -3.91
CA THR A 120 11.46 -4.79 -5.21
C THR A 120 12.43 -5.95 -5.42
N THR A 121 12.62 -6.34 -6.66
CA THR A 121 13.75 -7.14 -7.08
C THR A 121 14.94 -6.22 -7.37
N VAL A 122 16.14 -6.80 -7.38
CA VAL A 122 17.34 -6.06 -7.80
C VAL A 122 17.18 -5.67 -9.28
N GLU A 123 17.45 -4.42 -9.58
CA GLU A 123 17.35 -3.85 -10.91
C GLU A 123 18.70 -3.20 -11.29
N GLU A 124 18.94 -3.02 -12.58
CA GLU A 124 20.12 -2.29 -13.06
C GLU A 124 20.10 -0.85 -12.52
N MET A 125 21.18 -0.40 -11.91
CA MET A 125 21.26 0.91 -11.27
C MET A 125 21.13 2.08 -12.26
N GLU A 126 21.52 1.85 -13.52
CA GLU A 126 21.49 2.87 -14.57
C GLU A 126 20.10 3.07 -15.20
N LYS A 127 19.13 2.24 -14.87
CA LYS A 127 17.78 2.31 -15.44
C LYS A 127 16.72 2.63 -14.41
N GLY A 128 15.88 3.61 -14.72
CA GLY A 128 14.69 3.94 -13.93
C GLY A 128 15.01 4.44 -12.53
N GLY A 129 14.33 3.91 -11.53
CA GLY A 129 14.49 4.27 -10.13
C GLY A 129 15.57 3.47 -9.38
N GLY A 130 16.41 2.70 -10.07
CA GLY A 130 17.38 1.78 -9.46
C GLY A 130 18.35 2.48 -8.50
N GLU A 131 18.97 3.57 -8.91
CA GLU A 131 19.90 4.34 -8.06
C GLU A 131 19.21 4.89 -6.80
N ALA A 132 18.04 5.48 -6.95
CA ALA A 132 17.28 6.04 -5.83
C ALA A 132 16.80 4.95 -4.86
N ALA A 133 16.37 3.80 -5.38
CA ALA A 133 16.00 2.64 -4.57
C ALA A 133 17.20 2.07 -3.82
N HIS A 134 18.36 1.98 -4.46
CA HIS A 134 19.62 1.56 -3.83
C HIS A 134 20.03 2.49 -2.69
N LYS A 135 19.95 3.81 -2.90
CA LYS A 135 20.25 4.80 -1.86
C LYS A 135 19.30 4.68 -0.66
N ILE A 136 18.01 4.45 -0.89
CA ILE A 136 17.06 4.18 0.19
C ILE A 136 17.43 2.88 0.89
N TRP A 137 17.80 1.82 0.17
CA TRP A 137 18.24 0.56 0.72
C TRP A 137 19.47 0.71 1.63
N GLU A 138 20.50 1.45 1.21
CA GLU A 138 21.71 1.67 2.00
C GLU A 138 21.41 2.44 3.29
N THR A 139 20.55 3.49 3.19
CA THR A 139 20.15 4.31 4.34
C THR A 139 19.14 3.61 5.26
N SER A 140 18.67 2.41 4.90
CA SER A 140 17.72 1.57 5.66
C SER A 140 18.41 0.48 6.49
N ASN A 141 19.72 0.56 6.70
CA ASN A 141 20.50 -0.46 7.42
C ASN A 141 20.10 -0.49 8.92
N PRO A 142 19.56 -1.62 9.45
CA PRO A 142 19.12 -1.74 10.83
C PRO A 142 20.29 -1.67 11.86
N HIS A 143 21.53 -1.82 11.41
CA HIS A 143 22.72 -1.71 12.26
C HIS A 143 23.32 -0.29 12.30
N LYS A 144 22.78 0.64 11.49
CA LYS A 144 23.19 2.05 11.46
C LYS A 144 22.03 2.94 11.92
N LEU A 145 21.87 3.06 13.22
CA LEU A 145 20.81 3.87 13.82
C LEU A 145 21.35 5.25 14.24
N ASN A 146 20.49 6.27 14.11
CA ASN A 146 20.75 7.60 14.67
C ASN A 146 20.48 7.64 16.20
N GLU A 147 20.70 8.79 16.83
CA GLU A 147 20.47 9.00 18.25
C GLU A 147 19.03 8.66 18.71
N ASN A 148 18.06 8.73 17.80
CA ASN A 148 16.66 8.40 18.06
C ASN A 148 16.33 6.92 17.82
N GLY A 149 17.31 6.06 17.60
CA GLY A 149 17.14 4.64 17.33
C GLY A 149 16.50 4.34 15.98
N ARG A 150 16.63 5.23 15.00
CA ARG A 150 16.05 5.08 13.65
C ARG A 150 17.14 5.05 12.59
N THR A 151 16.90 4.33 11.51
CA THR A 151 17.71 4.40 10.30
C THR A 151 17.58 5.77 9.65
N ALA A 152 18.53 6.18 8.80
CA ALA A 152 18.47 7.47 8.12
C ALA A 152 17.26 7.59 7.18
N SER A 153 16.85 6.50 6.52
CA SER A 153 15.64 6.44 5.70
C SER A 153 14.35 6.38 6.53
N THR A 154 14.44 6.02 7.83
CA THR A 154 13.32 5.61 8.71
C THR A 154 12.61 4.32 8.30
N MET A 155 13.18 3.58 7.34
CA MET A 155 12.76 2.24 6.94
C MET A 155 13.78 1.21 7.41
N VAL A 156 13.40 -0.05 7.48
CA VAL A 156 14.28 -1.17 7.78
C VAL A 156 14.33 -2.07 6.56
N ARG A 157 15.53 -2.34 6.07
CA ARG A 157 15.72 -3.24 4.94
C ARG A 157 15.67 -4.69 5.38
N LEU A 158 15.04 -5.52 4.55
CA LEU A 158 15.02 -6.97 4.68
C LEU A 158 15.43 -7.56 3.32
N PHE A 159 16.28 -8.57 3.35
CA PHE A 159 16.69 -9.30 2.16
C PHE A 159 16.29 -10.76 2.31
N PHE A 160 15.59 -11.27 1.31
CA PHE A 160 15.22 -12.68 1.21
C PHE A 160 15.93 -13.27 0.00
N PRO A 161 16.99 -14.10 0.20
CA PRO A 161 17.64 -14.81 -0.88
C PRO A 161 16.66 -15.73 -1.61
N ALA A 162 16.84 -15.87 -2.91
CA ALA A 162 15.98 -16.73 -3.73
C ALA A 162 15.99 -18.22 -3.27
N GLU A 163 17.10 -18.63 -2.66
CA GLU A 163 17.25 -20.00 -2.15
C GLU A 163 16.26 -20.35 -1.04
N TYR A 164 15.74 -19.38 -0.30
CA TYR A 164 14.76 -19.66 0.75
C TYR A 164 13.40 -20.12 0.20
N GLY A 165 13.10 -19.87 -1.07
CA GLY A 165 11.88 -20.34 -1.74
C GLY A 165 12.03 -21.67 -2.48
N LEU A 166 13.22 -22.26 -2.49
CA LEU A 166 13.52 -23.51 -3.21
C LEU A 166 13.45 -24.78 -2.35
N PHE A 167 13.12 -24.64 -1.06
CA PHE A 167 13.12 -25.74 -0.09
C PHE A 167 11.71 -26.17 0.35
N GLU A 168 10.71 -26.01 -0.51
CA GLU A 168 9.38 -26.63 -0.32
C GLU A 168 9.19 -27.83 -1.25
#